data_e49622570a1f007a8a420e4ed9cc8ab0
#
_entry.id   e49622570a1f007a8a420e4ed9cc8ab0
#
_cell.length_a   1.000
_cell.length_b   1.000
_cell.length_c   1.000
_cell.angle_alpha   90.00
_cell.angle_beta   90.00
_cell.angle_gamma   90.00
#
_symmetry.space_group_name_H-M   'P 1'
#
loop_
_entity.id
_entity.type
_entity.pdbx_description
1 polymer ?
#
loop_
_entity_poly.entity_id
_entity_poly.type
_entity_poly.pdbx_seq_one_letter_code
_entity_poly.pdbx_strand_id
1 'polypeptide(L)'
;MASKINYKLVNVLFILLIIYLIYMTSSLWLGIISVIWKIIFPFLIAFVLAYALSPLVNYLRRKAGLPKGIAITLVLLFFILLFGFVIVLVTPHLIEQTGNIFNGIITFFKELSLDYNVDFNTIQKQLSGVFNDTLEKLGTYVSDGAFNIIGMSLSIISNVFIVITAFIYFMIDMDKIKQTVKEYVSKKS
;
A
#
# COMPACT_ATOMS: atom_id res chain seq x y z
N MET A 1 11.21 -46.99 43.77
CA MET A 1 12.21 -46.15 43.00
C MET A 1 11.48 -44.89 42.50
N ALA A 2 11.59 -43.77 43.19
CA ALA A 2 11.02 -42.51 42.73
C ALA A 2 11.92 -41.94 41.64
N SER A 3 11.42 -41.94 40.39
CA SER A 3 12.10 -41.33 39.24
C SER A 3 12.26 -39.84 39.53
N LYS A 4 13.49 -39.34 39.63
CA LYS A 4 13.78 -37.90 39.73
C LYS A 4 13.30 -37.22 38.46
N ILE A 5 12.20 -36.45 38.55
CA ILE A 5 11.66 -35.66 37.44
C ILE A 5 12.75 -34.68 37.02
N ASN A 6 13.14 -34.77 35.75
CA ASN A 6 14.14 -33.85 35.20
C ASN A 6 13.42 -32.55 34.80
N TYR A 7 13.43 -31.55 35.68
CA TYR A 7 12.76 -30.25 35.47
C TYR A 7 13.19 -29.55 34.19
N LYS A 8 14.43 -29.79 33.67
CA LYS A 8 14.86 -29.23 32.40
C LYS A 8 14.07 -29.82 31.21
N LEU A 9 13.82 -31.13 31.22
CA LEU A 9 13.01 -31.80 30.20
C LEU A 9 11.55 -31.35 30.28
N VAL A 10 11.02 -31.18 31.47
CA VAL A 10 9.63 -30.70 31.70
C VAL A 10 9.49 -29.28 31.14
N ASN A 11 10.45 -28.37 31.42
CA ASN A 11 10.42 -27.01 30.88
C ASN A 11 10.50 -26.97 29.35
N VAL A 12 11.36 -27.80 28.73
CA VAL A 12 11.46 -27.90 27.28
C VAL A 12 10.14 -28.39 26.69
N LEU A 13 9.49 -29.38 27.33
CA LEU A 13 8.21 -29.92 26.88
C LEU A 13 7.08 -28.86 26.98
N PHE A 14 7.07 -28.06 28.05
CA PHE A 14 6.13 -26.93 28.18
C PHE A 14 6.36 -25.86 27.11
N ILE A 15 7.59 -25.52 26.82
CA ILE A 15 7.93 -24.54 25.75
C ILE A 15 7.44 -25.06 24.40
N LEU A 16 7.72 -26.33 24.07
CA LEU A 16 7.26 -26.94 22.82
C LEU A 16 5.72 -26.98 22.74
N LEU A 17 5.05 -27.29 23.84
CA LEU A 17 3.59 -27.30 23.93
C LEU A 17 2.99 -25.90 23.71
N ILE A 18 3.60 -24.86 24.30
CA ILE A 18 3.20 -23.47 24.09
C ILE A 18 3.36 -23.07 22.61
N ILE A 19 4.51 -23.38 22.00
CA ILE A 19 4.77 -23.10 20.59
C ILE A 19 3.75 -23.83 19.70
N TYR A 20 3.44 -25.10 20.02
CA TYR A 20 2.45 -25.88 19.29
C TYR A 20 1.04 -25.28 19.41
N LEU A 21 0.63 -24.84 20.60
CA LEU A 21 -0.66 -24.18 20.81
C LEU A 21 -0.75 -22.85 20.07
N ILE A 22 0.32 -22.03 20.09
CA ILE A 22 0.39 -20.78 19.32
C ILE A 22 0.26 -21.07 17.82
N TYR A 23 0.94 -22.10 17.33
CA TYR A 23 0.85 -22.50 15.92
C TYR A 23 -0.57 -22.99 15.57
N MET A 24 -1.17 -23.84 16.40
CA MET A 24 -2.52 -24.37 16.18
C MET A 24 -3.60 -23.29 16.20
N THR A 25 -3.41 -22.24 17.02
CA THR A 25 -4.32 -21.09 17.11
C THR A 25 -3.95 -19.93 16.18
N SER A 26 -2.92 -20.11 15.33
CA SER A 26 -2.39 -19.03 14.46
C SER A 26 -3.44 -18.41 13.54
N SER A 27 -4.38 -19.19 13.02
CA SER A 27 -5.45 -18.68 12.16
C SER A 27 -6.36 -17.67 12.87
N LEU A 28 -6.59 -17.82 14.16
CA LEU A 28 -7.38 -16.91 14.97
C LEU A 28 -6.64 -15.58 15.18
N TRP A 29 -5.37 -15.66 15.60
CA TRP A 29 -4.56 -14.48 15.86
C TRP A 29 -4.25 -13.69 14.58
N LEU A 30 -3.92 -14.39 13.50
CA LEU A 30 -3.66 -13.76 12.20
C LEU A 30 -4.94 -13.11 11.65
N GLY A 31 -6.10 -13.73 11.86
CA GLY A 31 -7.39 -13.14 11.52
C GLY A 31 -7.64 -11.82 12.26
N ILE A 32 -7.47 -11.82 13.57
CA ILE A 32 -7.64 -10.61 14.41
C ILE A 32 -6.65 -9.52 14.01
N ILE A 33 -5.36 -9.86 13.85
CA ILE A 33 -4.32 -8.91 13.43
C ILE A 33 -4.65 -8.32 12.06
N SER A 34 -5.11 -9.15 11.11
CA SER A 34 -5.51 -8.69 9.79
C SER A 34 -6.67 -7.69 9.84
N VAL A 35 -7.68 -7.92 10.67
CA VAL A 35 -8.81 -7.00 10.85
C VAL A 35 -8.33 -5.69 11.47
N ILE A 36 -7.54 -5.74 12.53
CA ILE A 36 -6.98 -4.56 13.20
C ILE A 36 -6.14 -3.75 12.20
N TRP A 37 -5.29 -4.43 11.40
CA TRP A 37 -4.47 -3.78 10.39
C TRP A 37 -5.29 -3.08 9.32
N LYS A 38 -6.34 -3.74 8.81
CA LYS A 38 -7.26 -3.14 7.83
C LYS A 38 -7.95 -1.87 8.35
N ILE A 39 -8.26 -1.83 9.66
CA ILE A 39 -8.88 -0.66 10.28
C ILE A 39 -7.85 0.47 10.49
N ILE A 40 -6.65 0.16 10.96
CA ILE A 40 -5.63 1.15 11.31
C ILE A 40 -4.97 1.74 10.05
N PHE A 41 -4.80 0.94 9.00
CA PHE A 41 -4.05 1.31 7.80
C PHE A 41 -4.50 2.62 7.14
N PRO A 42 -5.80 2.89 6.89
CA PRO A 42 -6.26 4.15 6.33
C PRO A 42 -5.93 5.36 7.22
N PHE A 43 -5.98 5.23 8.55
CA PHE A 43 -5.60 6.29 9.47
C PHE A 43 -4.10 6.56 9.44
N LEU A 44 -3.28 5.52 9.31
CA LEU A 44 -1.83 5.67 9.18
C LEU A 44 -1.47 6.40 7.89
N ILE A 45 -2.09 6.05 6.76
CA ILE A 45 -1.93 6.78 5.49
C ILE A 45 -2.32 8.24 5.67
N ALA A 46 -3.50 8.51 6.24
CA ALA A 46 -3.99 9.85 6.48
C ALA A 46 -3.03 10.69 7.34
N PHE A 47 -2.47 10.08 8.39
CA PHE A 47 -1.50 10.73 9.28
C PHE A 47 -0.19 11.08 8.55
N VAL A 48 0.37 10.12 7.78
CA VAL A 48 1.60 10.34 7.01
C VAL A 48 1.40 11.46 5.98
N LEU A 49 0.28 11.43 5.25
CA LEU A 49 -0.07 12.49 4.30
C LEU A 49 -0.24 13.85 5.00
N ALA A 50 -0.95 13.91 6.12
CA ALA A 50 -1.13 15.15 6.89
C ALA A 50 0.21 15.69 7.40
N TYR A 51 1.10 14.82 7.88
CA TYR A 51 2.43 15.23 8.31
C TYR A 51 3.27 15.78 7.17
N ALA A 52 3.30 15.08 6.03
CA ALA A 52 4.06 15.46 4.83
C ALA A 52 3.54 16.78 4.21
N LEU A 53 2.22 16.98 4.19
CA LEU A 53 1.59 18.15 3.59
C LEU A 53 1.45 19.35 4.55
N SER A 54 1.67 19.14 5.85
CA SER A 54 1.61 20.20 6.86
C SER A 54 2.46 21.45 6.53
N PRO A 55 3.72 21.32 6.05
CA PRO A 55 4.50 22.50 5.69
C PRO A 55 3.87 23.28 4.54
N LEU A 56 3.23 22.61 3.58
CA LEU A 56 2.58 23.25 2.45
C LEU A 56 1.34 24.04 2.88
N VAL A 57 0.50 23.44 3.74
CA VAL A 57 -0.65 24.11 4.33
C VAL A 57 -0.22 25.35 5.14
N ASN A 58 0.84 25.23 5.95
CA ASN A 58 1.36 26.34 6.74
C ASN A 58 1.97 27.44 5.86
N TYR A 59 2.58 27.09 4.75
CA TYR A 59 3.08 28.06 3.76
C TYR A 59 1.93 28.87 3.14
N LEU A 60 0.85 28.22 2.69
CA LEU A 60 -0.32 28.91 2.15
C LEU A 60 -0.96 29.83 3.18
N ARG A 61 -1.10 29.36 4.43
CA ARG A 61 -1.66 30.17 5.52
C ARG A 61 -0.87 31.45 5.76
N ARG A 62 0.47 31.32 5.82
CA ARG A 62 1.35 32.47 6.15
C ARG A 62 1.48 33.43 4.99
N LYS A 63 1.60 32.94 3.77
CA LYS A 63 1.88 33.77 2.58
C LYS A 63 0.61 34.34 1.95
N ALA A 64 -0.48 33.57 1.91
CA ALA A 64 -1.74 33.99 1.31
C ALA A 64 -2.79 34.47 2.35
N GLY A 65 -2.47 34.46 3.66
CA GLY A 65 -3.39 34.87 4.70
C GLY A 65 -4.65 34.01 4.84
N LEU A 66 -4.64 32.80 4.28
CA LEU A 66 -5.82 31.95 4.20
C LEU A 66 -6.16 31.32 5.56
N PRO A 67 -7.44 31.19 5.93
CA PRO A 67 -7.85 30.42 7.09
C PRO A 67 -7.47 28.96 6.92
N LYS A 68 -7.21 28.27 8.05
CA LYS A 68 -6.65 26.89 8.06
C LYS A 68 -7.47 25.92 7.24
N GLY A 69 -8.81 25.96 7.35
CA GLY A 69 -9.71 25.09 6.59
C GLY A 69 -9.56 25.24 5.08
N ILE A 70 -9.56 26.47 4.56
CA ILE A 70 -9.42 26.74 3.13
C ILE A 70 -8.05 26.27 2.63
N ALA A 71 -6.98 26.54 3.39
CA ALA A 71 -5.64 26.08 3.02
C ALA A 71 -5.55 24.53 2.95
N ILE A 72 -6.19 23.81 3.88
CA ILE A 72 -6.26 22.34 3.86
C ILE A 72 -7.01 21.85 2.61
N THR A 73 -8.19 22.44 2.32
CA THR A 73 -8.99 22.05 1.15
C THR A 73 -8.26 22.29 -0.16
N LEU A 74 -7.58 23.44 -0.31
CA LEU A 74 -6.80 23.75 -1.51
C LEU A 74 -5.62 22.77 -1.71
N VAL A 75 -4.89 22.45 -0.63
CA VAL A 75 -3.79 21.50 -0.70
C VAL A 75 -4.31 20.11 -1.04
N LEU A 76 -5.41 19.67 -0.43
CA LEU A 76 -6.01 18.37 -0.72
C LEU A 76 -6.47 18.29 -2.18
N LEU A 77 -7.19 19.31 -2.67
CA LEU A 77 -7.66 19.37 -4.04
C LEU A 77 -6.49 19.37 -5.03
N PHE A 78 -5.46 20.17 -4.76
CA PHE A 78 -4.24 20.19 -5.58
C PHE A 78 -3.59 18.81 -5.69
N PHE A 79 -3.47 18.09 -4.55
CA PHE A 79 -2.89 16.76 -4.55
C PHE A 79 -3.76 15.73 -5.28
N ILE A 80 -5.08 15.77 -5.12
CA ILE A 80 -5.99 14.89 -5.87
C ILE A 80 -5.83 15.12 -7.38
N LEU A 81 -5.80 16.38 -7.82
CA LEU A 81 -5.62 16.73 -9.22
C LEU A 81 -4.21 16.35 -9.73
N LEU A 82 -3.17 16.58 -8.93
CA LEU A 82 -1.80 16.21 -9.26
C LEU A 82 -1.66 14.69 -9.44
N PHE A 83 -2.20 13.90 -8.51
CA PHE A 83 -2.18 12.43 -8.62
C PHE A 83 -2.95 11.94 -9.84
N GLY A 84 -4.14 12.49 -10.08
CA GLY A 84 -4.92 12.18 -11.29
C GLY A 84 -4.15 12.49 -12.57
N PHE A 85 -3.50 13.65 -12.63
CA PHE A 85 -2.66 14.05 -13.76
C PHE A 85 -1.46 13.11 -13.95
N VAL A 86 -0.76 12.76 -12.88
CA VAL A 86 0.37 11.82 -12.92
C VAL A 86 -0.09 10.45 -13.43
N ILE A 87 -1.22 9.93 -12.98
CA ILE A 87 -1.76 8.64 -13.46
C ILE A 87 -2.00 8.70 -14.97
N VAL A 88 -2.66 9.75 -15.46
CA VAL A 88 -2.95 9.92 -16.90
C VAL A 88 -1.67 10.00 -17.74
N LEU A 89 -0.62 10.67 -17.23
CA LEU A 89 0.65 10.78 -17.94
C LEU A 89 1.48 9.51 -17.91
N VAL A 90 1.53 8.85 -16.76
CA VAL A 90 2.44 7.69 -16.55
C VAL A 90 1.88 6.41 -17.17
N THR A 91 0.55 6.26 -17.18
CA THR A 91 -0.08 5.03 -17.66
C THR A 91 0.28 4.64 -19.10
N PRO A 92 0.21 5.53 -20.12
CA PRO A 92 0.59 5.16 -21.47
C PRO A 92 2.07 4.74 -21.57
N HIS A 93 2.96 5.39 -20.83
CA HIS A 93 4.37 5.03 -20.78
C HIS A 93 4.61 3.66 -20.16
N LEU A 94 3.85 3.32 -19.10
CA LEU A 94 3.92 1.98 -18.48
C LEU A 94 3.46 0.88 -19.46
N ILE A 95 2.41 1.12 -20.21
CA ILE A 95 1.90 0.19 -21.23
C ILE A 95 2.96 -0.02 -22.32
N GLU A 96 3.54 1.05 -22.85
CA GLU A 96 4.59 1.00 -23.87
C GLU A 96 5.85 0.27 -23.38
N GLN A 97 6.34 0.60 -22.17
CA GLN A 97 7.50 -0.07 -21.58
C GLN A 97 7.25 -1.55 -21.32
N THR A 98 6.04 -1.91 -20.87
CA THR A 98 5.67 -3.31 -20.69
C THR A 98 5.70 -4.06 -22.02
N GLY A 99 5.25 -3.44 -23.11
CA GLY A 99 5.38 -3.96 -24.47
C GLY A 99 6.83 -4.18 -24.90
N ASN A 100 7.70 -3.21 -24.65
CA ASN A 100 9.12 -3.30 -24.99
C ASN A 100 9.84 -4.40 -24.19
N ILE A 101 9.55 -4.54 -22.90
CA ILE A 101 10.08 -5.63 -22.06
C ILE A 101 9.62 -6.98 -22.60
N PHE A 102 8.33 -7.11 -22.91
CA PHE A 102 7.78 -8.36 -23.46
C PHE A 102 8.45 -8.72 -24.80
N ASN A 103 8.59 -7.79 -25.73
CA ASN A 103 9.26 -8.02 -27.01
C ASN A 103 10.74 -8.40 -26.81
N GLY A 104 11.42 -7.79 -25.83
CA GLY A 104 12.79 -8.16 -25.47
C GLY A 104 12.89 -9.59 -24.94
N ILE A 105 11.96 -10.01 -24.09
CA ILE A 105 11.88 -11.39 -23.59
C ILE A 105 11.64 -12.39 -24.73
N ILE A 106 10.70 -12.08 -25.63
CA ILE A 106 10.40 -12.93 -26.80
C ILE A 106 11.64 -13.07 -27.69
N THR A 107 12.33 -11.97 -27.98
CA THR A 107 13.55 -11.96 -28.80
C THR A 107 14.65 -12.81 -28.16
N PHE A 108 14.87 -12.63 -26.86
CA PHE A 108 15.85 -13.41 -26.09
C PHE A 108 15.58 -14.92 -26.14
N PHE A 109 14.32 -15.34 -25.92
CA PHE A 109 13.96 -16.74 -26.01
C PHE A 109 14.03 -17.29 -27.43
N LYS A 110 13.74 -16.47 -28.44
CA LYS A 110 13.89 -16.85 -29.85
C LYS A 110 15.36 -17.11 -30.20
N GLU A 111 16.27 -16.27 -29.76
CA GLU A 111 17.72 -16.46 -29.97
C GLU A 111 18.20 -17.73 -29.27
N LEU A 112 17.80 -17.95 -27.99
CA LEU A 112 18.11 -19.19 -27.27
C LEU A 112 17.56 -20.44 -27.96
N SER A 113 16.37 -20.38 -28.57
CA SER A 113 15.79 -21.54 -29.27
C SER A 113 16.56 -21.94 -30.50
N LEU A 114 17.20 -21.01 -31.19
CA LEU A 114 18.07 -21.27 -32.33
C LEU A 114 19.35 -21.97 -31.90
N ASP A 115 19.89 -21.63 -30.72
CA ASP A 115 21.14 -22.23 -30.23
C ASP A 115 20.95 -23.59 -29.58
N TYR A 116 19.80 -23.84 -28.91
CA TYR A 116 19.57 -25.03 -28.09
C TYR A 116 18.44 -25.93 -28.56
N ASN A 117 17.84 -25.67 -29.74
CA ASN A 117 16.77 -26.49 -30.35
C ASN A 117 15.54 -26.70 -29.42
N VAL A 118 15.16 -25.64 -28.65
CA VAL A 118 14.00 -25.67 -27.73
C VAL A 118 12.73 -25.27 -28.47
N ASP A 119 11.58 -25.88 -28.13
CA ASP A 119 10.28 -25.48 -28.68
C ASP A 119 9.84 -24.10 -28.20
N PHE A 120 10.16 -23.11 -28.98
CA PHE A 120 9.84 -21.71 -28.72
C PHE A 120 8.34 -21.41 -28.81
N ASN A 121 7.58 -22.14 -29.63
CA ASN A 121 6.17 -21.85 -29.89
C ASN A 121 5.31 -21.98 -28.62
N THR A 122 5.60 -22.99 -27.79
CA THR A 122 4.89 -23.17 -26.51
C THR A 122 5.19 -22.06 -25.53
N ILE A 123 6.46 -21.66 -25.40
CA ILE A 123 6.90 -20.57 -24.54
C ILE A 123 6.27 -19.24 -25.01
N GLN A 124 6.30 -18.97 -26.31
CA GLN A 124 5.72 -17.75 -26.88
C GLN A 124 4.21 -17.64 -26.61
N LYS A 125 3.45 -18.74 -26.78
CA LYS A 125 2.00 -18.74 -26.50
C LYS A 125 1.70 -18.42 -25.04
N GLN A 126 2.43 -19.04 -24.10
CA GLN A 126 2.24 -18.79 -22.67
C GLN A 126 2.59 -17.36 -22.29
N LEU A 127 3.73 -16.84 -22.75
CA LEU A 127 4.15 -15.47 -22.52
C LEU A 127 3.17 -14.46 -23.12
N SER A 128 2.70 -14.70 -24.36
CA SER A 128 1.70 -13.83 -25.01
C SER A 128 0.37 -13.83 -24.25
N GLY A 129 -0.06 -14.95 -23.70
CA GLY A 129 -1.25 -15.03 -22.86
C GLY A 129 -1.10 -14.15 -21.62
N VAL A 130 -0.02 -14.34 -20.85
CA VAL A 130 0.26 -13.54 -19.64
C VAL A 130 0.37 -12.03 -19.96
N PHE A 131 1.00 -11.69 -21.08
CA PHE A 131 1.14 -10.30 -21.53
C PHE A 131 -0.22 -9.67 -21.86
N ASN A 132 -1.04 -10.36 -22.69
CA ASN A 132 -2.36 -9.85 -23.06
C ASN A 132 -3.27 -9.70 -21.84
N ASP A 133 -3.30 -10.67 -20.93
CA ASP A 133 -4.02 -10.59 -19.67
C ASP A 133 -3.56 -9.40 -18.80
N THR A 134 -2.25 -9.12 -18.82
CA THR A 134 -1.68 -8.00 -18.07
C THR A 134 -2.09 -6.67 -18.70
N LEU A 135 -2.01 -6.55 -20.03
CA LEU A 135 -2.45 -5.35 -20.75
C LEU A 135 -3.95 -5.10 -20.62
N GLU A 136 -4.76 -6.15 -20.72
CA GLU A 136 -6.20 -6.05 -20.52
C GLU A 136 -6.53 -5.55 -19.12
N LYS A 137 -5.91 -6.12 -18.09
CA LYS A 137 -6.06 -5.66 -16.71
C LYS A 137 -5.60 -4.22 -16.51
N LEU A 138 -4.44 -3.84 -17.05
CA LEU A 138 -3.96 -2.46 -16.99
C LEU A 138 -4.93 -1.51 -17.73
N GLY A 139 -5.39 -1.89 -18.92
CA GLY A 139 -6.36 -1.13 -19.70
C GLY A 139 -7.70 -0.96 -18.99
N THR A 140 -8.22 -2.01 -18.37
CA THR A 140 -9.46 -1.96 -17.58
C THR A 140 -9.27 -1.11 -16.32
N TYR A 141 -8.17 -1.24 -15.57
CA TYR A 141 -7.89 -0.38 -14.42
C TYR A 141 -7.83 1.11 -14.78
N VAL A 142 -7.32 1.46 -15.94
CA VAL A 142 -7.24 2.86 -16.40
C VAL A 142 -8.57 3.35 -16.96
N SER A 143 -9.19 2.56 -17.83
CA SER A 143 -10.51 2.88 -18.41
C SER A 143 -11.60 2.91 -17.35
N ASP A 144 -11.63 1.90 -16.48
CA ASP A 144 -12.64 1.78 -15.43
C ASP A 144 -12.36 2.72 -14.27
N GLY A 145 -11.11 2.96 -13.93
CA GLY A 145 -10.72 3.91 -12.87
C GLY A 145 -11.01 5.37 -13.22
N ALA A 146 -10.96 5.75 -14.50
CA ALA A 146 -11.29 7.10 -14.94
C ALA A 146 -12.82 7.34 -15.06
N PHE A 147 -13.61 6.30 -15.37
CA PHE A 147 -15.04 6.42 -15.66
C PHE A 147 -15.97 5.69 -14.69
N ASN A 148 -15.47 4.77 -13.86
CA ASN A 148 -16.29 3.95 -12.96
C ASN A 148 -16.14 4.31 -11.48
N ILE A 149 -16.21 5.58 -11.13
CA ILE A 149 -16.46 5.98 -9.73
C ILE A 149 -17.75 5.32 -9.22
N ILE A 150 -18.71 5.04 -10.11
CA ILE A 150 -19.98 4.37 -9.81
C ILE A 150 -19.79 2.85 -9.63
N GLY A 151 -18.81 2.22 -10.29
CA GLY A 151 -18.48 0.78 -10.17
C GLY A 151 -17.47 0.43 -9.07
N MET A 152 -16.86 1.42 -8.41
CA MET A 152 -15.98 1.16 -7.28
C MET A 152 -16.76 0.45 -6.17
N SER A 153 -16.21 -0.66 -5.67
CA SER A 153 -16.83 -1.35 -4.54
C SER A 153 -17.03 -0.38 -3.38
N LEU A 154 -18.15 -0.49 -2.69
CA LEU A 154 -18.50 0.37 -1.56
C LEU A 154 -17.36 0.47 -0.52
N SER A 155 -16.55 -0.58 -0.42
CA SER A 155 -15.38 -0.63 0.46
C SER A 155 -14.27 0.34 0.03
N ILE A 156 -14.03 0.53 -1.26
CA ILE A 156 -13.01 1.47 -1.76
C ILE A 156 -13.46 2.90 -1.49
N ILE A 157 -14.72 3.22 -1.81
CA ILE A 157 -15.30 4.54 -1.53
C ILE A 157 -15.23 4.86 -0.03
N SER A 158 -15.61 3.89 0.81
CA SER A 158 -15.56 4.04 2.27
C SER A 158 -14.14 4.28 2.76
N ASN A 159 -13.14 3.54 2.26
CA ASN A 159 -11.75 3.71 2.65
C ASN A 159 -11.21 5.09 2.23
N VAL A 160 -11.49 5.54 1.02
CA VAL A 160 -11.11 6.88 0.54
C VAL A 160 -11.74 7.96 1.42
N PHE A 161 -13.03 7.81 1.74
CA PHE A 161 -13.74 8.75 2.62
C PHE A 161 -13.12 8.79 4.03
N ILE A 162 -12.77 7.64 4.61
CA ILE A 162 -12.09 7.55 5.91
C ILE A 162 -10.73 8.25 5.85
N VAL A 163 -9.92 8.00 4.81
CA VAL A 163 -8.61 8.63 4.63
C VAL A 163 -8.73 10.15 4.53
N ILE A 164 -9.65 10.66 3.71
CA ILE A 164 -9.87 12.11 3.55
C ILE A 164 -10.31 12.74 4.88
N THR A 165 -11.28 12.13 5.54
CA THR A 165 -11.81 12.63 6.82
C THR A 165 -10.71 12.63 7.89
N ALA A 166 -10.00 11.53 8.05
CA ALA A 166 -8.89 11.42 8.99
C ALA A 166 -7.75 12.39 8.66
N PHE A 167 -7.43 12.57 7.37
CA PHE A 167 -6.44 13.56 6.92
C PHE A 167 -6.81 14.97 7.37
N ILE A 168 -8.07 15.39 7.18
CA ILE A 168 -8.55 16.71 7.60
C ILE A 168 -8.41 16.87 9.11
N TYR A 169 -8.82 15.87 9.90
CA TYR A 169 -8.70 15.89 11.36
C TYR A 169 -7.23 15.99 11.80
N PHE A 170 -6.37 15.12 11.28
CA PHE A 170 -4.94 15.17 11.60
C PHE A 170 -4.30 16.51 11.20
N MET A 171 -4.69 17.07 10.06
CA MET A 171 -4.16 18.34 9.59
C MET A 171 -4.62 19.50 10.48
N ILE A 172 -5.86 19.47 10.98
CA ILE A 172 -6.36 20.48 11.93
C ILE A 172 -5.56 20.44 13.24
N ASP A 173 -5.27 19.25 13.76
CA ASP A 173 -4.57 19.08 15.03
C ASP A 173 -3.05 18.91 14.91
N MET A 174 -2.49 18.99 13.69
CA MET A 174 -1.07 18.73 13.43
C MET A 174 -0.12 19.60 14.26
N ASP A 175 -0.48 20.84 14.50
CA ASP A 175 0.35 21.76 15.30
C ASP A 175 0.42 21.29 16.77
N LYS A 176 -0.71 20.84 17.33
CA LYS A 176 -0.79 20.28 18.69
C LYS A 176 -0.01 18.95 18.78
N ILE A 177 -0.19 18.07 17.79
CA ILE A 177 0.51 16.77 17.73
C ILE A 177 2.02 17.00 17.74
N LYS A 178 2.53 17.90 16.89
CA LYS A 178 3.95 18.23 16.83
C LYS A 178 4.48 18.79 18.16
N GLN A 179 3.70 19.65 18.81
CA GLN A 179 4.08 20.22 20.09
C GLN A 179 4.15 19.15 21.19
N THR A 180 3.12 18.30 21.29
CA THR A 180 3.09 17.19 22.28
C THR A 180 4.26 16.23 22.10
N VAL A 181 4.56 15.85 20.86
CA VAL A 181 5.72 14.98 20.55
C VAL A 181 7.03 15.66 20.98
N LYS A 182 7.19 16.96 20.67
CA LYS A 182 8.39 17.71 21.06
C LYS A 182 8.56 17.79 22.58
N GLU A 183 7.49 18.06 23.31
CA GLU A 183 7.51 18.10 24.78
C GLU A 183 7.85 16.74 25.39
N TYR A 184 7.31 15.65 24.83
CA TYR A 184 7.60 14.29 25.30
C TYR A 184 9.06 13.91 25.09
N VAL A 185 9.63 14.22 23.92
CA VAL A 185 11.03 13.96 23.59
C VAL A 185 11.96 14.82 24.46
N SER A 186 11.62 16.10 24.66
CA SER A 186 12.41 17.03 25.50
C SER A 186 12.42 16.64 26.99
N LYS A 187 11.37 16.00 27.51
CA LYS A 187 11.32 15.52 28.91
C LYS A 187 12.17 14.28 29.16
N LYS A 188 12.54 13.56 28.09
CA LYS A 188 13.27 12.30 28.20
C LYS A 188 14.78 12.44 27.88
N SER A 189 15.20 13.60 27.39
CA SER A 189 16.58 14.01 27.16
C SER A 189 17.09 14.90 28.29
#